data_a187aa8eacf5adda0ca276141cb9a5b2
#
_entry.id   a187aa8eacf5adda0ca276141cb9a5b2
#
_cell.length_a   1.000
_cell.length_b   1.000
_cell.length_c   1.000
_cell.angle_alpha   90.00
_cell.angle_beta   90.00
_cell.angle_gamma   90.00
#
_symmetry.space_group_name_H-M   'P 1'
#
loop_
_entity.id
_entity.type
_entity.pdbx_description
1 polymer ?
#
loop_
_entity_poly.entity_id
_entity_poly.type
_entity_poly.pdbx_seq_one_letter_code
_entity_poly.pdbx_strand_id
1 'polypeptide(L)'
;MNERVWAAHADAWQAMGRIRVADGGGAALLPGCAVMASGLPYPQWNNGDVTDPALFDLDQVRAWYAPRGVPWGVRVPAGTPWPYGRWLFRKRCMALAVPAYERPVAMPPGLVVTPARPDEAELFATVDAEAFGDPVEQNLAWVRPQLGADGFRSVLARLDGEPVGVATGIRTSGSGGESVGVFGVGVLPRARRRGIGAALTADILAWGFGGGATLAHLNPETEEAARLYTRLGFAEVAGLDIYVGLDG
;
A
#
# COMPACT_ATOMS: atom_id res chain seq x y z
N MET A 1 -2.90 -9.49 -16.67
CA MET A 1 -2.97 -8.26 -15.83
C MET A 1 -3.13 -8.60 -14.37
N ASN A 2 -4.13 -9.38 -13.96
CA ASN A 2 -4.40 -9.74 -12.56
C ASN A 2 -3.17 -10.30 -11.85
N GLU A 3 -2.56 -11.36 -12.37
CA GLU A 3 -1.36 -12.00 -11.76
C GLU A 3 -0.22 -11.00 -11.56
N ARG A 4 0.01 -10.12 -12.53
CA ARG A 4 1.04 -9.09 -12.42
C ARG A 4 0.72 -8.09 -11.30
N VAL A 5 -0.55 -7.72 -11.12
CA VAL A 5 -0.97 -6.80 -10.04
C VAL A 5 -0.83 -7.45 -8.67
N TRP A 6 -1.21 -8.72 -8.53
CA TRP A 6 -1.05 -9.46 -7.27
C TRP A 6 0.43 -9.61 -6.90
N ALA A 7 1.28 -9.95 -7.87
CA ALA A 7 2.73 -10.02 -7.66
C ALA A 7 3.33 -8.66 -7.28
N ALA A 8 2.97 -7.58 -7.99
CA ALA A 8 3.43 -6.23 -7.66
C ALA A 8 2.96 -5.76 -6.27
N HIS A 9 1.75 -6.14 -5.86
CA HIS A 9 1.24 -5.89 -4.52
C HIS A 9 2.09 -6.65 -3.47
N ALA A 10 2.37 -7.92 -3.70
CA ALA A 10 3.24 -8.71 -2.82
C ALA A 10 4.65 -8.11 -2.73
N ASP A 11 5.25 -7.71 -3.86
CA ASP A 11 6.57 -7.07 -3.91
C ASP A 11 6.61 -5.77 -3.07
N ALA A 12 5.54 -4.94 -3.13
CA ALA A 12 5.43 -3.71 -2.35
C ALA A 12 5.35 -4.00 -0.84
N TRP A 13 4.58 -5.01 -0.42
CA TRP A 13 4.53 -5.43 0.98
C TRP A 13 5.85 -6.05 1.44
N GLN A 14 6.53 -6.81 0.59
CA GLN A 14 7.89 -7.28 0.86
C GLN A 14 8.87 -6.11 1.10
N ALA A 15 8.78 -5.04 0.30
CA ALA A 15 9.58 -3.83 0.51
C ALA A 15 9.28 -3.17 1.87
N MET A 16 7.99 -3.08 2.25
CA MET A 16 7.59 -2.58 3.57
C MET A 16 8.15 -3.40 4.73
N GLY A 17 8.19 -4.72 4.60
CA GLY A 17 8.77 -5.60 5.63
C GLY A 17 10.28 -5.45 5.75
N ARG A 18 10.98 -5.33 4.62
CA ARG A 18 12.45 -5.19 4.61
C ARG A 18 12.95 -3.95 5.34
N ILE A 19 12.26 -2.82 5.26
CA ILE A 19 12.65 -1.59 5.96
C ILE A 19 12.36 -1.61 7.47
N ARG A 20 11.71 -2.66 8.00
CA ARG A 20 11.25 -2.79 9.40
C ARG A 20 12.01 -3.83 10.21
N VAL A 21 13.10 -4.38 9.70
CA VAL A 21 13.88 -5.42 10.40
C VAL A 21 14.35 -4.94 11.78
N ALA A 22 14.74 -3.67 11.91
CA ALA A 22 15.15 -3.08 13.18
C ALA A 22 14.00 -2.97 14.21
N ASP A 23 12.76 -2.93 13.72
CA ASP A 23 11.54 -2.81 14.54
C ASP A 23 10.88 -4.17 14.83
N GLY A 24 11.58 -5.28 14.59
CA GLY A 24 11.06 -6.64 14.76
C GLY A 24 10.19 -7.14 13.60
N GLY A 25 10.08 -6.36 12.53
CA GLY A 25 9.43 -6.74 11.29
C GLY A 25 10.32 -7.60 10.39
N GLY A 26 9.93 -7.75 9.15
CA GLY A 26 10.70 -8.50 8.16
C GLY A 26 9.89 -8.97 6.97
N ALA A 27 10.57 -9.59 6.03
CA ALA A 27 9.97 -10.19 4.84
C ALA A 27 10.75 -11.43 4.42
N ALA A 28 10.05 -12.41 3.85
CA ALA A 28 10.65 -13.60 3.26
C ALA A 28 9.79 -14.13 2.10
N LEU A 29 10.41 -14.87 1.21
CA LEU A 29 9.71 -15.66 0.19
C LEU A 29 9.72 -17.12 0.67
N LEU A 30 8.54 -17.65 0.93
CA LEU A 30 8.31 -19.05 1.22
C LEU A 30 7.70 -19.74 -0.01
N PRO A 31 7.71 -21.06 -0.12
CA PRO A 31 6.99 -21.76 -1.17
C PRO A 31 5.53 -21.29 -1.24
N GLY A 32 5.12 -20.75 -2.38
CA GLY A 32 3.77 -20.27 -2.63
C GLY A 32 3.30 -19.05 -1.82
N CYS A 33 4.16 -18.40 -1.02
CA CYS A 33 3.75 -17.25 -0.20
C CYS A 33 4.88 -16.24 0.03
N ALA A 34 4.61 -14.98 -0.24
CA ALA A 34 5.46 -13.84 0.11
C ALA A 34 5.02 -13.28 1.47
N VAL A 35 5.71 -13.63 2.55
CA VAL A 35 5.33 -13.23 3.92
C VAL A 35 5.98 -11.92 4.33
N MET A 36 5.21 -11.09 5.05
CA MET A 36 5.65 -9.80 5.56
C MET A 36 5.08 -9.56 6.96
N ALA A 37 5.91 -9.08 7.86
CA ALA A 37 5.51 -8.58 9.17
C ALA A 37 6.06 -7.16 9.39
N SER A 38 5.24 -6.31 9.96
CA SER A 38 5.63 -4.95 10.33
C SER A 38 6.36 -4.86 11.68
N GLY A 39 6.23 -5.89 12.53
CA GLY A 39 6.61 -5.84 13.94
C GLY A 39 5.57 -5.13 14.84
N LEU A 40 4.51 -4.59 14.26
CA LEU A 40 3.45 -3.88 14.99
C LEU A 40 2.26 -4.82 15.28
N PRO A 41 1.52 -4.60 16.39
CA PRO A 41 0.43 -5.47 16.82
C PRO A 41 -0.89 -5.22 16.03
N TYR A 42 -0.79 -4.94 14.74
CA TYR A 42 -1.92 -4.61 13.89
C TYR A 42 -2.04 -5.60 12.74
N PRO A 43 -3.13 -6.41 12.68
CA PRO A 43 -3.24 -7.50 11.70
C PRO A 43 -3.23 -7.03 10.24
N GLN A 44 -3.71 -5.81 9.96
CA GLN A 44 -3.71 -5.25 8.61
C GLN A 44 -2.29 -5.04 8.02
N TRP A 45 -1.27 -4.98 8.88
CA TRP A 45 0.12 -4.74 8.50
C TRP A 45 1.03 -5.97 8.63
N ASN A 46 0.45 -7.16 8.84
CA ASN A 46 1.17 -8.42 8.94
C ASN A 46 0.45 -9.47 8.09
N ASN A 47 0.86 -9.64 6.86
CA ASN A 47 0.18 -10.55 5.96
C ASN A 47 1.14 -11.31 5.04
N GLY A 48 0.78 -12.56 4.73
CA GLY A 48 1.34 -13.29 3.60
C GLY A 48 0.51 -13.04 2.34
N ASP A 49 1.16 -12.74 1.22
CA ASP A 49 0.54 -12.78 -0.10
C ASP A 49 0.73 -14.16 -0.69
N VAL A 50 -0.37 -14.87 -0.96
CA VAL A 50 -0.31 -16.21 -1.60
C VAL A 50 -0.01 -16.00 -3.09
N THR A 51 1.17 -16.45 -3.49
CA THR A 51 1.69 -16.31 -4.87
C THR A 51 1.45 -17.56 -5.71
N ASP A 52 1.42 -18.73 -5.08
CA ASP A 52 1.05 -20.01 -5.69
C ASP A 52 0.30 -20.88 -4.67
N PRO A 53 -1.03 -21.02 -4.80
CA PRO A 53 -1.82 -21.82 -3.88
C PRO A 53 -1.46 -23.32 -3.85
N ALA A 54 -0.89 -23.84 -4.93
CA ALA A 54 -0.49 -25.25 -5.01
C ALA A 54 0.79 -25.55 -4.22
N LEU A 55 1.63 -24.54 -4.01
CA LEU A 55 2.87 -24.64 -3.25
C LEU A 55 2.74 -24.10 -1.83
N PHE A 56 1.58 -23.53 -1.47
CA PHE A 56 1.39 -22.92 -0.15
C PHE A 56 1.45 -23.96 0.97
N ASP A 57 2.33 -23.70 1.94
CA ASP A 57 2.51 -24.53 3.13
C ASP A 57 2.19 -23.68 4.37
N LEU A 58 1.02 -23.96 4.99
CA LEU A 58 0.54 -23.24 6.16
C LEU A 58 1.49 -23.38 7.37
N ASP A 59 2.12 -24.55 7.56
CA ASP A 59 2.98 -24.78 8.72
C ASP A 59 4.29 -23.99 8.58
N GLN A 60 4.83 -23.85 7.37
CA GLN A 60 5.98 -22.96 7.13
C GLN A 60 5.62 -21.48 7.39
N VAL A 61 4.44 -21.03 6.97
CA VAL A 61 3.98 -19.67 7.21
C VAL A 61 3.78 -19.42 8.71
N ARG A 62 3.14 -20.35 9.43
CA ARG A 62 3.01 -20.32 10.90
C ARG A 62 4.36 -20.25 11.59
N ALA A 63 5.29 -21.12 11.21
CA ALA A 63 6.65 -21.14 11.78
C ALA A 63 7.39 -19.81 11.56
N TRP A 64 7.13 -19.13 10.43
CA TRP A 64 7.74 -17.84 10.14
C TRP A 64 7.16 -16.72 11.02
N TYR A 65 5.84 -16.71 11.29
CA TYR A 65 5.20 -15.69 12.15
C TYR A 65 5.37 -15.94 13.64
N ALA A 66 5.50 -17.20 14.08
CA ALA A 66 5.54 -17.59 15.50
C ALA A 66 6.55 -16.79 16.36
N PRO A 67 7.84 -16.60 15.95
CA PRO A 67 8.80 -15.85 16.76
C PRO A 67 8.54 -14.33 16.78
N ARG A 68 7.64 -13.83 15.95
CA ARG A 68 7.33 -12.40 15.85
C ARG A 68 6.21 -11.97 16.77
N GLY A 69 5.35 -12.90 17.19
CA GLY A 69 4.27 -12.61 18.14
C GLY A 69 3.25 -11.57 17.69
N VAL A 70 3.12 -11.36 16.39
CA VAL A 70 2.18 -10.38 15.81
C VAL A 70 0.93 -11.09 15.25
N PRO A 71 -0.26 -10.48 15.32
CA PRO A 71 -1.43 -11.01 14.62
C PRO A 71 -1.22 -10.92 13.11
N TRP A 72 -1.57 -11.96 12.36
CA TRP A 72 -1.34 -12.03 10.92
C TRP A 72 -2.50 -12.67 10.16
N GLY A 73 -2.47 -12.51 8.85
CA GLY A 73 -3.41 -13.12 7.91
C GLY A 73 -2.75 -13.42 6.58
N VAL A 74 -3.55 -13.87 5.62
CA VAL A 74 -3.11 -14.04 4.24
C VAL A 74 -4.03 -13.33 3.26
N ARG A 75 -3.44 -12.89 2.16
CA ARG A 75 -4.12 -12.33 1.00
C ARG A 75 -4.05 -13.36 -0.12
N VAL A 76 -5.19 -13.81 -0.58
CA VAL A 76 -5.33 -14.86 -1.59
C VAL A 76 -5.92 -14.25 -2.86
N PRO A 77 -5.42 -14.54 -4.07
CA PRO A 77 -6.04 -14.12 -5.32
C PRO A 77 -7.53 -14.43 -5.33
N ALA A 78 -8.37 -13.44 -5.61
CA ALA A 78 -9.82 -13.60 -5.55
C ALA A 78 -10.32 -14.71 -6.48
N GLY A 79 -11.21 -15.56 -5.95
CA GLY A 79 -11.75 -16.71 -6.66
C GLY A 79 -10.92 -17.99 -6.56
N THR A 80 -9.78 -17.97 -5.87
CA THR A 80 -9.01 -19.17 -5.57
C THR A 80 -9.73 -20.01 -4.51
N PRO A 81 -9.96 -21.31 -4.72
CA PRO A 81 -10.42 -22.21 -3.65
C PRO A 81 -9.40 -22.20 -2.50
N TRP A 82 -9.86 -21.86 -1.29
CA TRP A 82 -8.96 -21.69 -0.15
C TRP A 82 -9.50 -22.38 1.10
N PRO A 83 -8.80 -23.40 1.63
CA PRO A 83 -9.33 -24.21 2.72
C PRO A 83 -8.90 -23.72 4.12
N TYR A 84 -8.06 -22.67 4.23
CA TYR A 84 -7.44 -22.29 5.50
C TYR A 84 -8.02 -20.99 6.06
N GLY A 85 -8.23 -20.97 7.37
CA GLY A 85 -8.67 -19.78 8.08
C GLY A 85 -10.11 -19.36 7.76
N ARG A 86 -10.45 -18.16 8.21
CA ARG A 86 -11.79 -17.56 8.02
C ARG A 86 -11.67 -16.38 7.04
N TRP A 87 -12.47 -16.40 5.99
CA TRP A 87 -12.63 -15.25 5.09
C TRP A 87 -13.13 -14.03 5.85
N LEU A 88 -12.49 -12.88 5.62
CA LEU A 88 -12.82 -11.62 6.28
C LEU A 88 -13.55 -10.67 5.32
N PHE A 89 -12.90 -10.32 4.23
CA PHE A 89 -13.46 -9.48 3.15
C PHE A 89 -12.62 -9.61 1.88
N ARG A 90 -13.15 -9.07 0.78
CA ARG A 90 -12.40 -8.91 -0.47
C ARG A 90 -11.83 -7.51 -0.58
N LYS A 91 -10.52 -7.40 -0.67
CA LYS A 91 -9.81 -6.16 -0.98
C LYS A 91 -9.90 -5.89 -2.48
N ARG A 92 -10.42 -4.73 -2.85
CA ARG A 92 -10.44 -4.29 -4.25
C ARG A 92 -9.02 -4.00 -4.73
N CYS A 93 -8.76 -4.24 -6.02
CA CYS A 93 -7.51 -3.87 -6.67
C CYS A 93 -7.82 -3.08 -7.94
N MET A 94 -7.03 -2.05 -8.19
CA MET A 94 -7.06 -1.30 -9.45
C MET A 94 -5.64 -1.15 -9.99
N ALA A 95 -5.52 -1.09 -11.31
CA ALA A 95 -4.24 -0.99 -12.00
C ALA A 95 -4.28 0.04 -13.14
N LEU A 96 -3.12 0.62 -13.40
CA LEU A 96 -2.88 1.56 -14.49
C LEU A 96 -1.55 1.22 -15.16
N ALA A 97 -1.58 0.93 -16.45
CA ALA A 97 -0.37 0.77 -17.27
C ALA A 97 0.09 2.13 -17.83
N VAL A 98 1.40 2.32 -18.00
CA VAL A 98 1.99 3.57 -18.52
C VAL A 98 1.28 4.13 -19.76
N PRO A 99 0.93 3.32 -20.80
CA PRO A 99 0.28 3.86 -22.00
C PRO A 99 -1.09 4.51 -21.76
N ALA A 100 -1.75 4.16 -20.65
CA ALA A 100 -3.06 4.71 -20.28
C ALA A 100 -2.97 5.86 -19.26
N TYR A 101 -1.74 6.28 -18.87
CA TYR A 101 -1.56 7.37 -17.91
C TYR A 101 -1.73 8.73 -18.57
N GLU A 102 -2.80 9.41 -18.21
CA GLU A 102 -3.01 10.82 -18.55
C GLU A 102 -2.73 11.68 -17.32
N ARG A 103 -1.84 12.67 -17.46
CA ARG A 103 -1.55 13.59 -16.35
C ARG A 103 -2.79 14.43 -16.02
N PRO A 104 -3.10 14.67 -14.73
CA PRO A 104 -4.15 15.61 -14.35
C PRO A 104 -3.90 16.98 -14.97
N VAL A 105 -4.96 17.59 -15.51
CA VAL A 105 -4.87 18.84 -16.29
C VAL A 105 -4.55 20.06 -15.45
N ALA A 106 -4.87 20.04 -14.15
CA ALA A 106 -4.63 21.20 -13.28
C ALA A 106 -4.44 20.80 -11.81
N MET A 107 -3.43 21.41 -11.18
CA MET A 107 -3.31 21.42 -9.71
C MET A 107 -4.30 22.44 -9.13
N PRO A 108 -4.95 22.14 -7.99
CA PRO A 108 -5.76 23.15 -7.30
C PRO A 108 -4.90 24.40 -6.97
N PRO A 109 -5.45 25.61 -7.13
CA PRO A 109 -4.75 26.84 -6.72
C PRO A 109 -4.30 26.77 -5.26
N GLY A 110 -3.07 27.23 -4.97
CA GLY A 110 -2.48 27.20 -3.63
C GLY A 110 -2.02 25.82 -3.14
N LEU A 111 -2.23 24.74 -3.93
CA LEU A 111 -1.78 23.40 -3.57
C LEU A 111 -0.33 23.18 -3.97
N VAL A 112 0.48 22.73 -3.01
CA VAL A 112 1.86 22.28 -3.21
C VAL A 112 1.99 20.85 -2.68
N VAL A 113 2.55 19.94 -3.49
CA VAL A 113 2.86 18.56 -3.08
C VAL A 113 4.38 18.41 -3.07
N THR A 114 4.94 18.00 -1.94
CA THR A 114 6.39 17.83 -1.77
C THR A 114 6.72 16.47 -1.15
N PRO A 115 7.89 15.88 -1.44
CA PRO A 115 8.37 14.76 -0.65
C PRO A 115 8.44 15.13 0.82
N ALA A 116 7.90 14.26 1.68
CA ALA A 116 8.01 14.39 3.12
C ALA A 116 9.42 13.96 3.56
N ARG A 117 10.04 14.75 4.44
CA ARG A 117 11.35 14.46 5.00
C ARG A 117 11.23 13.62 6.28
N PRO A 118 12.29 12.91 6.71
CA PRO A 118 12.29 12.16 7.97
C PRO A 118 11.95 13.00 9.21
N ASP A 119 12.33 14.29 9.25
CA ASP A 119 11.99 15.22 10.33
C ASP A 119 10.51 15.68 10.32
N GLU A 120 9.76 15.38 9.28
CA GLU A 120 8.32 15.62 9.16
C GLU A 120 7.46 14.39 9.53
N ALA A 121 8.04 13.34 10.10
CA ALA A 121 7.33 12.09 10.40
C ALA A 121 6.09 12.30 11.29
N GLU A 122 6.20 13.12 12.33
CA GLU A 122 5.09 13.43 13.23
C GLU A 122 3.98 14.21 12.53
N LEU A 123 4.35 15.19 11.70
CA LEU A 123 3.38 15.94 10.91
C LEU A 123 2.66 15.04 9.90
N PHE A 124 3.41 14.20 9.20
CA PHE A 124 2.85 13.23 8.25
C PHE A 124 1.86 12.28 8.96
N ALA A 125 2.29 11.68 10.09
CA ALA A 125 1.47 10.77 10.87
C ALA A 125 0.20 11.43 11.42
N THR A 126 0.28 12.70 11.82
CA THR A 126 -0.89 13.46 12.31
C THR A 126 -1.92 13.67 11.19
N VAL A 127 -1.46 14.05 9.98
CA VAL A 127 -2.35 14.22 8.82
C VAL A 127 -2.96 12.90 8.39
N ASP A 128 -2.16 11.83 8.37
CA ASP A 128 -2.63 10.48 8.02
C ASP A 128 -3.66 9.97 9.03
N ALA A 129 -3.37 10.08 10.32
CA ALA A 129 -4.27 9.70 11.40
C ALA A 129 -5.61 10.43 11.35
N GLU A 130 -5.60 11.76 11.18
CA GLU A 130 -6.84 12.55 11.03
C GLU A 130 -7.63 12.17 9.78
N ALA A 131 -6.92 11.87 8.67
CA ALA A 131 -7.58 11.53 7.41
C ALA A 131 -8.32 10.19 7.47
N PHE A 132 -7.78 9.20 8.21
CA PHE A 132 -8.33 7.84 8.33
C PHE A 132 -9.07 7.57 9.64
N GLY A 133 -8.91 8.43 10.65
CA GLY A 133 -9.54 8.25 11.96
C GLY A 133 -8.77 7.29 12.87
N ASP A 134 -7.47 7.15 12.66
CA ASP A 134 -6.58 6.26 13.40
C ASP A 134 -5.84 7.00 14.54
N PRO A 135 -5.28 6.28 15.53
CA PRO A 135 -4.36 6.87 16.52
C PRO A 135 -3.05 7.37 15.87
N VAL A 136 -2.58 8.55 16.25
CA VAL A 136 -1.35 9.16 15.69
C VAL A 136 -0.12 8.29 15.94
N GLU A 137 0.01 7.72 17.14
CA GLU A 137 1.14 6.88 17.54
C GLU A 137 1.24 5.63 16.66
N GLN A 138 0.09 5.04 16.32
CA GLN A 138 0.00 3.90 15.40
C GLN A 138 0.54 4.28 14.02
N ASN A 139 0.05 5.39 13.47
CA ASN A 139 0.46 5.86 12.16
C ASN A 139 1.91 6.33 12.15
N LEU A 140 2.39 6.95 13.23
CA LEU A 140 3.80 7.33 13.36
C LEU A 140 4.74 6.11 13.31
N ALA A 141 4.42 5.05 14.06
CA ALA A 141 5.17 3.80 14.00
C ALA A 141 5.13 3.16 12.60
N TRP A 142 4.01 3.32 11.88
CA TRP A 142 3.85 2.80 10.52
C TRP A 142 4.63 3.61 9.49
N VAL A 143 4.58 4.95 9.50
CA VAL A 143 5.13 5.78 8.42
C VAL A 143 6.61 6.13 8.61
N ARG A 144 7.09 6.24 9.86
CA ARG A 144 8.47 6.68 10.14
C ARG A 144 9.55 5.93 9.37
N PRO A 145 9.55 4.58 9.27
CA PRO A 145 10.55 3.86 8.49
C PRO A 145 10.46 4.07 6.97
N GLN A 146 9.33 4.58 6.48
CA GLN A 146 9.10 4.79 5.04
C GLN A 146 9.68 6.11 4.54
N LEU A 147 9.79 7.13 5.44
CA LEU A 147 10.26 8.44 5.06
C LEU A 147 11.77 8.43 4.77
N GLY A 148 12.12 8.67 3.53
CA GLY A 148 13.51 8.64 3.06
C GLY A 148 14.07 7.26 2.74
N ALA A 149 13.28 6.20 2.87
CA ALA A 149 13.73 4.85 2.49
C ALA A 149 13.83 4.69 0.97
N ASP A 150 14.83 3.94 0.52
CA ASP A 150 15.02 3.66 -0.91
C ASP A 150 13.82 2.92 -1.50
N GLY A 151 13.39 3.38 -2.67
CA GLY A 151 12.20 2.86 -3.33
C GLY A 151 10.87 3.39 -2.77
N PHE A 152 10.90 4.27 -1.74
CA PHE A 152 9.72 4.90 -1.17
C PHE A 152 9.66 6.39 -1.53
N ARG A 153 8.45 6.88 -1.74
CA ARG A 153 8.13 8.29 -1.91
C ARG A 153 6.90 8.63 -1.09
N SER A 154 7.10 9.06 0.14
CA SER A 154 6.02 9.68 0.93
C SER A 154 5.93 11.15 0.57
N VAL A 155 4.72 11.65 0.36
CA VAL A 155 4.46 13.05 -0.06
C VAL A 155 3.46 13.70 0.87
N LEU A 156 3.66 15.00 1.10
CA LEU A 156 2.81 15.87 1.91
C LEU A 156 2.22 16.97 1.03
N ALA A 157 0.91 17.08 1.03
CA ALA A 157 0.18 18.14 0.34
C ALA A 157 -0.10 19.29 1.32
N ARG A 158 0.26 20.51 0.93
CA ARG A 158 -0.08 21.76 1.62
C ARG A 158 -0.94 22.62 0.73
N LEU A 159 -2.02 23.16 1.31
CA LEU A 159 -2.91 24.08 0.65
C LEU A 159 -2.80 25.43 1.36
N ASP A 160 -2.35 26.45 0.64
CA ASP A 160 -2.07 27.77 1.20
C ASP A 160 -1.12 27.71 2.43
N GLY A 161 -0.15 26.78 2.39
CA GLY A 161 0.81 26.51 3.45
C GLY A 161 0.38 25.48 4.49
N GLU A 162 -0.92 25.23 4.65
CA GLU A 162 -1.47 24.30 5.64
C GLU A 162 -1.40 22.84 5.17
N PRO A 163 -0.92 21.88 5.99
CA PRO A 163 -0.92 20.47 5.65
C PRO A 163 -2.34 19.93 5.57
N VAL A 164 -2.69 19.26 4.47
CA VAL A 164 -4.06 18.82 4.18
C VAL A 164 -4.16 17.39 3.64
N GLY A 165 -3.04 16.76 3.30
CA GLY A 165 -3.09 15.39 2.80
C GLY A 165 -1.72 14.75 2.65
N VAL A 166 -1.71 13.43 2.60
CA VAL A 166 -0.54 12.57 2.52
C VAL A 166 -0.75 11.43 1.52
N ALA A 167 0.33 10.86 1.03
CA ALA A 167 0.32 9.59 0.31
C ALA A 167 1.72 8.97 0.29
N THR A 168 1.82 7.66 0.07
CA THR A 168 3.09 6.96 -0.12
C THR A 168 3.08 6.15 -1.40
N GLY A 169 4.12 6.30 -2.21
CA GLY A 169 4.44 5.46 -3.35
C GLY A 169 5.57 4.49 -3.03
N ILE A 170 5.48 3.26 -3.55
CA ILE A 170 6.53 2.25 -3.40
C ILE A 170 6.86 1.69 -4.78
N ARG A 171 8.10 1.90 -5.24
CA ARG A 171 8.60 1.28 -6.46
C ARG A 171 9.23 -0.07 -6.16
N THR A 172 8.93 -1.02 -7.01
CA THR A 172 9.50 -2.38 -6.93
C THR A 172 9.84 -2.92 -8.32
N SER A 173 10.81 -3.83 -8.37
CA SER A 173 11.26 -4.55 -9.55
C SER A 173 11.27 -6.06 -9.32
N GLY A 174 10.31 -6.58 -8.54
CA GLY A 174 10.20 -7.99 -8.18
C GLY A 174 9.42 -8.82 -9.20
N SER A 175 8.66 -9.78 -8.69
CA SER A 175 7.88 -10.72 -9.51
C SER A 175 6.80 -10.03 -10.35
N GLY A 176 6.28 -8.87 -9.91
CA GLY A 176 5.35 -8.03 -10.67
C GLY A 176 6.01 -7.17 -11.75
N GLY A 177 7.36 -7.25 -11.89
CA GLY A 177 8.15 -6.38 -12.76
C GLY A 177 8.24 -4.95 -12.23
N GLU A 178 8.71 -4.03 -13.08
CA GLU A 178 8.82 -2.62 -12.72
C GLU A 178 7.44 -2.02 -12.43
N SER A 179 7.19 -1.70 -11.16
CA SER A 179 5.87 -1.23 -10.71
C SER A 179 5.96 -0.15 -9.64
N VAL A 180 4.85 0.58 -9.47
CA VAL A 180 4.64 1.51 -8.35
C VAL A 180 3.30 1.21 -7.67
N GLY A 181 3.35 0.87 -6.38
CA GLY A 181 2.17 0.80 -5.52
C GLY A 181 1.85 2.18 -4.93
N VAL A 182 0.58 2.56 -4.91
CA VAL A 182 0.09 3.81 -4.27
C VAL A 182 -0.67 3.45 -3.02
N PHE A 183 -0.24 3.98 -1.87
CA PHE A 183 -0.76 3.62 -0.55
C PHE A 183 -1.09 4.86 0.27
N GLY A 184 -2.02 4.74 1.23
CA GLY A 184 -2.29 5.76 2.24
C GLY A 184 -2.61 7.13 1.66
N VAL A 185 -3.43 7.21 0.60
CA VAL A 185 -3.87 8.50 0.04
C VAL A 185 -4.91 9.09 0.96
N GLY A 186 -4.46 9.86 1.93
CA GLY A 186 -5.28 10.53 2.95
C GLY A 186 -5.45 12.02 2.66
N VAL A 187 -6.68 12.52 2.77
CA VAL A 187 -7.00 13.95 2.68
C VAL A 187 -7.89 14.32 3.86
N LEU A 188 -7.48 15.36 4.60
CA LEU A 188 -8.23 15.83 5.75
C LEU A 188 -9.67 16.17 5.39
N PRO A 189 -10.67 15.84 6.24
CA PRO A 189 -12.09 16.05 5.95
C PRO A 189 -12.41 17.46 5.45
N ARG A 190 -11.83 18.48 6.09
CA ARG A 190 -12.01 19.91 5.75
C ARG A 190 -11.47 20.30 4.35
N ALA A 191 -10.61 19.46 3.76
CA ALA A 191 -9.95 19.73 2.47
C ALA A 191 -10.42 18.80 1.34
N ARG A 192 -11.33 17.86 1.61
CA ARG A 192 -11.84 16.92 0.60
C ARG A 192 -12.58 17.63 -0.53
N ARG A 193 -12.76 16.90 -1.66
CA ARG A 193 -13.49 17.36 -2.86
C ARG A 193 -12.84 18.53 -3.60
N ARG A 194 -11.58 18.80 -3.32
CA ARG A 194 -10.79 19.89 -3.94
C ARG A 194 -9.68 19.37 -4.87
N GLY A 195 -9.72 18.09 -5.30
CA GLY A 195 -8.74 17.51 -6.22
C GLY A 195 -7.42 17.08 -5.56
N ILE A 196 -7.25 17.21 -4.23
CA ILE A 196 -5.99 16.96 -3.52
C ILE A 196 -5.58 15.48 -3.62
N GLY A 197 -6.51 14.54 -3.45
CA GLY A 197 -6.20 13.10 -3.60
C GLY A 197 -5.72 12.75 -5.01
N ALA A 198 -6.28 13.39 -6.05
CA ALA A 198 -5.80 13.22 -7.43
C ALA A 198 -4.39 13.78 -7.61
N ALA A 199 -4.10 14.94 -7.02
CA ALA A 199 -2.78 15.57 -7.09
C ALA A 199 -1.70 14.74 -6.38
N LEU A 200 -1.98 14.21 -5.18
CA LEU A 200 -1.11 13.29 -4.45
C LEU A 200 -0.82 12.02 -5.27
N THR A 201 -1.86 11.40 -5.81
CA THR A 201 -1.71 10.22 -6.66
C THR A 201 -0.89 10.53 -7.91
N ALA A 202 -1.15 11.65 -8.57
CA ALA A 202 -0.43 12.07 -9.77
C ALA A 202 1.06 12.33 -9.51
N ASP A 203 1.45 12.89 -8.36
CA ASP A 203 2.85 13.05 -7.99
C ASP A 203 3.57 11.70 -7.87
N ILE A 204 2.94 10.73 -7.19
CA ILE A 204 3.47 9.37 -7.05
C ILE A 204 3.57 8.68 -8.41
N LEU A 205 2.55 8.79 -9.27
CA LEU A 205 2.59 8.21 -10.61
C LEU A 205 3.70 8.82 -11.47
N ALA A 206 3.86 10.14 -11.43
CA ALA A 206 4.92 10.83 -12.15
C ALA A 206 6.32 10.36 -11.69
N TRP A 207 6.52 10.21 -10.39
CA TRP A 207 7.76 9.67 -9.84
C TRP A 207 7.96 8.18 -10.19
N GLY A 208 6.91 7.37 -10.06
CA GLY A 208 6.97 5.94 -10.36
C GLY A 208 7.30 5.68 -11.82
N PHE A 209 6.52 6.24 -12.73
CA PHE A 209 6.71 6.07 -14.17
C PHE A 209 7.98 6.76 -14.68
N GLY A 210 8.33 7.94 -14.15
CA GLY A 210 9.60 8.61 -14.44
C GLY A 210 10.82 7.80 -13.97
N GLY A 211 10.65 6.91 -13.01
CA GLY A 211 11.67 5.99 -12.51
C GLY A 211 11.64 4.59 -13.15
N GLY A 212 10.90 4.41 -14.24
CA GLY A 212 10.88 3.16 -15.02
C GLY A 212 9.74 2.19 -14.72
N ALA A 213 8.85 2.48 -13.74
CA ALA A 213 7.68 1.65 -13.53
C ALA A 213 6.83 1.58 -14.81
N THR A 214 6.29 0.42 -15.11
CA THR A 214 5.41 0.19 -16.27
C THR A 214 3.99 -0.16 -15.86
N LEU A 215 3.76 -0.31 -14.55
CA LEU A 215 2.48 -0.61 -13.91
C LEU A 215 2.35 0.20 -12.63
N ALA A 216 1.20 0.84 -12.42
CA ALA A 216 0.79 1.32 -11.10
C ALA A 216 -0.36 0.46 -10.56
N HIS A 217 -0.39 0.27 -9.24
CA HIS A 217 -1.48 -0.45 -8.58
C HIS A 217 -1.87 0.21 -7.26
N LEU A 218 -3.12 0.01 -6.85
CA LEU A 218 -3.65 0.50 -5.58
C LEU A 218 -4.91 -0.28 -5.15
N ASN A 219 -5.33 -0.03 -3.92
CA ASN A 219 -6.48 -0.67 -3.29
C ASN A 219 -7.47 0.40 -2.80
N PRO A 220 -8.54 0.73 -3.54
CA PRO A 220 -9.55 1.66 -3.06
C PRO A 220 -10.42 1.00 -1.98
N GLU A 221 -10.62 1.68 -0.86
CA GLU A 221 -11.48 1.19 0.22
C GLU A 221 -12.94 1.59 0.02
N THR A 222 -13.19 2.69 -0.68
CA THR A 222 -14.54 3.22 -0.89
C THR A 222 -14.86 3.40 -2.38
N GLU A 223 -16.15 3.43 -2.70
CA GLU A 223 -16.63 3.73 -4.05
C GLU A 223 -16.20 5.12 -4.53
N GLU A 224 -16.13 6.09 -3.61
CA GLU A 224 -15.66 7.43 -3.93
C GLU A 224 -14.18 7.43 -4.33
N ALA A 225 -13.34 6.70 -3.61
CA ALA A 225 -11.94 6.52 -3.94
C ALA A 225 -11.78 5.80 -5.29
N ALA A 226 -12.53 4.73 -5.54
CA ALA A 226 -12.49 4.02 -6.82
C ALA A 226 -12.84 4.94 -8.01
N ARG A 227 -13.88 5.78 -7.88
CA ARG A 227 -14.23 6.76 -8.92
C ARG A 227 -13.14 7.81 -9.15
N LEU A 228 -12.42 8.21 -8.10
CA LEU A 228 -11.27 9.10 -8.24
C LEU A 228 -10.19 8.44 -9.10
N TYR A 229 -9.83 7.20 -8.78
CA TYR A 229 -8.77 6.47 -9.50
C TYR A 229 -9.18 6.10 -10.94
N THR A 230 -10.46 5.79 -11.17
CA THR A 230 -10.98 5.61 -12.56
C THR A 230 -10.76 6.86 -13.41
N ARG A 231 -10.99 8.06 -12.86
CA ARG A 231 -10.69 9.33 -13.57
C ARG A 231 -9.21 9.57 -13.83
N LEU A 232 -8.33 8.91 -13.08
CA LEU A 232 -6.88 8.93 -13.30
C LEU A 232 -6.40 7.82 -14.26
N GLY A 233 -7.35 7.05 -14.83
CA GLY A 233 -7.07 6.00 -15.80
C GLY A 233 -6.89 4.60 -15.21
N PHE A 234 -7.04 4.42 -13.89
CA PHE A 234 -7.02 3.09 -13.29
C PHE A 234 -8.26 2.29 -13.66
N ALA A 235 -8.07 1.01 -13.99
CA ALA A 235 -9.13 0.05 -14.20
C ALA A 235 -9.17 -0.98 -13.07
N GLU A 236 -10.36 -1.46 -12.74
CA GLU A 236 -10.50 -2.56 -11.78
C GLU A 236 -9.90 -3.85 -12.33
N VAL A 237 -9.28 -4.60 -11.45
CA VAL A 237 -8.76 -5.93 -11.68
C VAL A 237 -9.24 -6.86 -10.58
N ALA A 238 -9.06 -8.18 -10.74
CA ALA A 238 -9.45 -9.11 -9.70
C ALA A 238 -8.74 -8.80 -8.37
N GLY A 239 -9.53 -8.76 -7.29
CA GLY A 239 -9.08 -8.38 -5.96
C GLY A 239 -8.31 -9.47 -5.23
N LEU A 240 -8.12 -9.26 -3.93
CA LEU A 240 -7.50 -10.20 -3.00
C LEU A 240 -8.50 -10.55 -1.89
N ASP A 241 -8.73 -11.81 -1.64
CA ASP A 241 -9.53 -12.29 -0.50
C ASP A 241 -8.63 -12.36 0.75
N ILE A 242 -9.09 -11.77 1.84
CA ILE A 242 -8.35 -11.69 3.10
C ILE A 242 -8.85 -12.80 4.02
N TYR A 243 -7.92 -13.61 4.51
CA TYR A 243 -8.19 -14.67 5.49
C TYR A 243 -7.38 -14.46 6.76
N VAL A 244 -8.01 -14.76 7.91
CA VAL A 244 -7.44 -14.65 9.26
C VAL A 244 -7.77 -15.90 10.08
N GLY A 245 -7.20 -16.01 11.30
CA GLY A 245 -7.43 -17.17 12.17
C GLY A 245 -6.72 -18.41 11.64
N LEU A 246 -5.48 -18.25 11.26
CA LEU A 246 -4.63 -19.29 10.69
C LEU A 246 -3.69 -19.93 11.74
N ASP A 247 -3.69 -19.39 12.95
CA ASP A 247 -2.79 -19.83 14.03
C ASP A 247 -3.19 -21.17 14.69
N GLY A 248 -4.40 -21.67 14.42
CA GLY A 248 -4.97 -22.92 14.95
C GLY A 248 -6.04 -22.68 15.98
#